data_8cd509a2e44b6ee0ebbe15e93241da8d
#
_entry.id   8cd509a2e44b6ee0ebbe15e93241da8d
#
_cell.length_a   1.000
_cell.length_b   1.000
_cell.length_c   1.000
_cell.angle_alpha   90.00
_cell.angle_beta   90.00
_cell.angle_gamma   90.00
#
_symmetry.space_group_name_H-M   'P 1'
#
loop_
_entity.id
_entity.type
_entity.pdbx_description
1 polymer ?
#
loop_
_entity_poly.entity_id
_entity_poly.type
_entity_poly.pdbx_seq_one_letter_code
_entity_poly.pdbx_strand_id
1 'polypeptide(L)'
;MSTPAANLPQQNAEATPLRFVTAASLFDGHDAAINIMRRLIQAQGAEVVHLGHNRSVEDVVRAALQEDADGIALSSYQGGHVEYLKYMVDMLRERDAGHIRVFAGGGGTITPEEIRELEAYGVERIYHPNDGMKMGLVEMIEDVVARAGEGRENRGQSRLSSSNASSDPDGLSKVDSDPGFQNEIAIGRVLSALEDGDYGDAELSRLRKEW
;
A
#
# COMPACT_ATOMS: atom_id res chain seq x y z
N MET A 1 7.92 35.45 40.65
CA MET A 1 6.78 35.56 39.75
C MET A 1 7.02 34.53 38.64
N SER A 2 6.42 33.37 38.77
CA SER A 2 6.58 32.27 37.80
C SER A 2 5.52 32.41 36.70
N THR A 3 5.96 32.50 35.46
CA THR A 3 5.10 32.57 34.29
C THR A 3 4.48 31.17 34.07
N PRO A 4 3.17 31.02 33.92
CA PRO A 4 2.57 29.73 33.61
C PRO A 4 2.96 29.31 32.19
N ALA A 5 3.41 28.08 32.04
CA ALA A 5 3.67 27.46 30.77
C ALA A 5 2.37 27.45 29.94
N ALA A 6 2.41 28.01 28.73
CA ALA A 6 1.31 27.98 27.80
C ALA A 6 1.04 26.52 27.42
N ASN A 7 -0.17 26.08 27.75
CA ASN A 7 -0.71 24.79 27.25
C ASN A 7 -0.87 24.94 25.74
N LEU A 8 0.03 24.35 24.98
CA LEU A 8 -0.17 24.17 23.56
C LEU A 8 -1.36 23.23 23.37
N PRO A 9 -2.31 23.53 22.47
CA PRO A 9 -3.41 22.63 22.20
C PRO A 9 -2.81 21.30 21.71
N GLN A 10 -3.20 20.20 22.37
CA GLN A 10 -2.97 18.87 21.85
C GLN A 10 -3.66 18.83 20.49
N GLN A 11 -2.89 18.84 19.41
CA GLN A 11 -3.39 18.48 18.10
C GLN A 11 -3.88 17.04 18.23
N ASN A 12 -5.18 16.83 18.04
CA ASN A 12 -5.70 15.50 17.80
C ASN A 12 -4.87 14.98 16.61
N ALA A 13 -4.11 13.92 16.80
CA ALA A 13 -3.42 13.24 15.73
C ALA A 13 -4.55 12.75 14.79
N GLU A 14 -4.81 13.50 13.71
CA GLU A 14 -5.62 12.99 12.63
C GLU A 14 -4.89 11.75 12.13
N ALA A 15 -5.62 10.63 12.06
CA ALA A 15 -5.04 9.38 11.60
C ALA A 15 -4.44 9.61 10.20
N THR A 16 -3.19 9.22 10.02
CA THR A 16 -2.48 9.35 8.73
C THR A 16 -3.32 8.72 7.62
N PRO A 17 -3.57 9.42 6.50
CA PRO A 17 -4.38 8.88 5.43
C PRO A 17 -3.79 7.58 4.87
N LEU A 18 -4.65 6.66 4.44
CA LEU A 18 -4.20 5.48 3.71
C LEU A 18 -3.57 5.91 2.38
N ARG A 19 -2.52 5.20 1.96
CA ARG A 19 -1.80 5.51 0.71
C ARG A 19 -1.95 4.37 -0.29
N PHE A 20 -2.32 4.71 -1.51
CA PHE A 20 -2.52 3.77 -2.60
C PHE A 20 -1.61 4.09 -3.79
N VAL A 21 -1.03 3.04 -4.37
CA VAL A 21 -0.44 3.10 -5.72
C VAL A 21 -1.48 2.58 -6.71
N THR A 22 -1.73 3.32 -7.79
CA THR A 22 -2.69 2.93 -8.82
C THR A 22 -2.06 2.91 -10.20
N ALA A 23 -2.39 1.90 -11.01
CA ALA A 23 -1.87 1.74 -12.37
C ALA A 23 -2.79 0.91 -13.27
N ALA A 24 -2.63 1.01 -14.59
CA ALA A 24 -3.06 -0.02 -15.51
C ALA A 24 -1.88 -0.94 -15.85
N SER A 25 -2.15 -2.24 -15.93
CA SER A 25 -1.16 -3.31 -16.11
C SER A 25 -0.37 -3.19 -17.43
N LEU A 26 0.72 -3.94 -17.53
CA LEU A 26 1.57 -3.99 -18.71
C LEU A 26 0.74 -4.37 -19.95
N PHE A 27 0.99 -3.68 -21.06
CA PHE A 27 0.27 -3.79 -22.33
C PHE A 27 -1.22 -3.38 -22.30
N ASP A 28 -1.66 -2.79 -21.19
CA ASP A 28 -3.02 -2.26 -21.07
C ASP A 28 -3.02 -0.74 -21.25
N GLY A 29 -3.77 -0.27 -22.25
CA GLY A 29 -3.99 1.15 -22.52
C GLY A 29 -5.34 1.67 -22.03
N HIS A 30 -6.13 0.84 -21.34
CA HIS A 30 -7.46 1.20 -20.84
C HIS A 30 -7.35 1.94 -19.50
N ASP A 31 -6.99 3.22 -19.56
CA ASP A 31 -6.76 4.03 -18.37
C ASP A 31 -8.01 4.71 -17.79
N ALA A 32 -9.11 4.75 -18.54
CA ALA A 32 -10.33 5.45 -18.14
C ALA A 32 -10.90 4.91 -16.80
N ALA A 33 -10.96 3.59 -16.64
CA ALA A 33 -11.48 2.96 -15.44
C ALA A 33 -10.62 3.31 -14.22
N ILE A 34 -9.32 3.10 -14.30
CA ILE A 34 -8.42 3.39 -13.16
C ILE A 34 -8.39 4.89 -12.82
N ASN A 35 -8.55 5.77 -13.81
CA ASN A 35 -8.65 7.21 -13.58
C ASN A 35 -9.90 7.60 -12.80
N ILE A 36 -11.02 6.91 -13.00
CA ILE A 36 -12.23 7.10 -12.18
C ILE A 36 -11.99 6.54 -10.77
N MET A 37 -11.51 5.31 -10.65
CA MET A 37 -11.30 4.63 -9.38
C MET A 37 -10.34 5.40 -8.46
N ARG A 38 -9.20 5.89 -8.96
CA ARG A 38 -8.26 6.68 -8.17
C ARG A 38 -8.88 7.96 -7.60
N ARG A 39 -9.78 8.62 -8.35
CA ARG A 39 -10.49 9.81 -7.86
C ARG A 39 -11.50 9.46 -6.76
N LEU A 40 -12.14 8.31 -6.87
CA LEU A 40 -13.06 7.84 -5.83
C LEU A 40 -12.29 7.44 -4.56
N ILE A 41 -11.11 6.81 -4.69
CA ILE A 41 -10.21 6.51 -3.57
C ILE A 41 -9.79 7.82 -2.88
N GLN A 42 -9.37 8.83 -3.64
CA GLN A 42 -9.04 10.16 -3.11
C GLN A 42 -10.22 10.83 -2.40
N ALA A 43 -11.43 10.67 -2.94
CA ALA A 43 -12.65 11.22 -2.32
C ALA A 43 -12.97 10.58 -0.96
N GLN A 44 -12.48 9.38 -0.69
CA GLN A 44 -12.55 8.72 0.63
C GLN A 44 -11.45 9.17 1.61
N GLY A 45 -10.64 10.16 1.22
CA GLY A 45 -9.60 10.74 2.08
C GLY A 45 -8.25 10.02 2.00
N ALA A 46 -8.09 9.05 1.10
CA ALA A 46 -6.80 8.38 0.90
C ALA A 46 -5.89 9.16 -0.05
N GLU A 47 -4.58 9.03 0.14
CA GLU A 47 -3.56 9.51 -0.79
C GLU A 47 -3.39 8.53 -1.96
N VAL A 48 -3.15 9.04 -3.16
CA VAL A 48 -3.00 8.20 -4.34
C VAL A 48 -1.81 8.63 -5.18
N VAL A 49 -0.86 7.72 -5.35
CA VAL A 49 0.24 7.82 -6.32
C VAL A 49 -0.19 7.08 -7.60
N HIS A 50 -0.41 7.81 -8.68
CA HIS A 50 -0.89 7.24 -9.94
C HIS A 50 0.22 7.12 -10.96
N LEU A 51 0.54 5.90 -11.35
CA LEU A 51 1.64 5.62 -12.29
C LEU A 51 1.22 5.68 -13.77
N GLY A 52 -0.08 5.78 -14.05
CA GLY A 52 -0.60 5.76 -15.42
C GLY A 52 -0.79 4.33 -15.95
N HIS A 53 -0.70 4.19 -17.28
CA HIS A 53 -0.93 2.92 -17.98
C HIS A 53 0.39 2.22 -18.34
N ASN A 54 0.27 0.97 -18.81
CA ASN A 54 1.37 0.15 -19.34
C ASN A 54 2.52 0.00 -18.31
N ARG A 55 2.19 -0.37 -17.09
CA ARG A 55 3.18 -0.50 -16.01
C ARG A 55 3.57 -1.96 -15.76
N SER A 56 4.88 -2.18 -15.61
CA SER A 56 5.41 -3.49 -15.19
C SER A 56 5.09 -3.75 -13.71
N VAL A 57 5.14 -5.01 -13.30
CA VAL A 57 5.01 -5.38 -11.89
C VAL A 57 6.09 -4.70 -11.05
N GLU A 58 7.31 -4.66 -11.57
CA GLU A 58 8.45 -4.05 -10.89
C GLU A 58 8.24 -2.54 -10.64
N ASP A 59 7.74 -1.79 -11.63
CA ASP A 59 7.45 -0.37 -11.47
C ASP A 59 6.42 -0.13 -10.37
N VAL A 60 5.35 -0.95 -10.35
CA VAL A 60 4.25 -0.81 -9.38
C VAL A 60 4.72 -1.18 -7.98
N VAL A 61 5.42 -2.31 -7.82
CA VAL A 61 5.92 -2.76 -6.53
C VAL A 61 6.97 -1.80 -5.98
N ARG A 62 7.89 -1.31 -6.84
CA ARG A 62 8.89 -0.30 -6.45
C ARG A 62 8.21 0.95 -5.89
N ALA A 63 7.25 1.50 -6.62
CA ALA A 63 6.51 2.67 -6.15
C ALA A 63 5.78 2.41 -4.83
N ALA A 64 5.13 1.25 -4.69
CA ALA A 64 4.41 0.90 -3.48
C ALA A 64 5.35 0.77 -2.25
N LEU A 65 6.57 0.27 -2.44
CA LEU A 65 7.58 0.19 -1.39
C LEU A 65 8.16 1.56 -1.03
N GLN A 66 8.48 2.40 -2.03
CA GLN A 66 9.02 3.74 -1.83
C GLN A 66 8.04 4.65 -1.09
N GLU A 67 6.76 4.52 -1.40
CA GLU A 67 5.69 5.31 -0.79
C GLU A 67 5.15 4.70 0.50
N ASP A 68 5.67 3.56 0.94
CA ASP A 68 5.13 2.75 2.06
C ASP A 68 3.59 2.61 1.96
N ALA A 69 3.12 2.20 0.79
CA ALA A 69 1.70 2.16 0.48
C ALA A 69 0.96 1.08 1.29
N ASP A 70 -0.31 1.32 1.60
CA ASP A 70 -1.20 0.34 2.22
C ASP A 70 -1.86 -0.57 1.20
N GLY A 71 -2.04 -0.05 -0.03
CA GLY A 71 -2.69 -0.79 -1.08
C GLY A 71 -2.19 -0.46 -2.49
N ILE A 72 -2.32 -1.44 -3.37
CA ILE A 72 -2.11 -1.31 -4.81
C ILE A 72 -3.46 -1.56 -5.48
N ALA A 73 -3.95 -0.63 -6.30
CA ALA A 73 -5.18 -0.81 -7.06
C ALA A 73 -4.89 -0.78 -8.57
N LEU A 74 -5.20 -1.88 -9.23
CA LEU A 74 -4.85 -2.15 -10.62
C LEU A 74 -6.07 -2.29 -11.52
N SER A 75 -5.91 -1.79 -12.74
CA SER A 75 -6.80 -2.11 -13.85
C SER A 75 -6.07 -3.03 -14.83
N SER A 76 -6.72 -4.11 -15.28
CA SER A 76 -6.17 -5.04 -16.26
C SER A 76 -7.26 -5.58 -17.20
N TYR A 77 -7.29 -5.07 -18.42
CA TYR A 77 -8.23 -5.47 -19.46
C TYR A 77 -7.58 -6.37 -20.52
N GLN A 78 -6.42 -6.94 -20.24
CA GLN A 78 -5.68 -7.81 -21.15
C GLN A 78 -5.48 -9.21 -20.55
N GLY A 79 -5.13 -10.21 -21.39
CA GLY A 79 -5.16 -11.63 -21.02
C GLY A 79 -4.05 -12.15 -20.12
N GLY A 80 -3.03 -11.35 -19.77
CA GLY A 80 -1.90 -11.77 -18.92
C GLY A 80 -2.07 -11.44 -17.43
N HIS A 81 -3.30 -11.20 -16.97
CA HIS A 81 -3.57 -10.74 -15.61
C HIS A 81 -3.24 -11.78 -14.53
N VAL A 82 -3.40 -13.08 -14.82
CA VAL A 82 -3.12 -14.15 -13.84
C VAL A 82 -1.64 -14.15 -13.45
N GLU A 83 -0.76 -14.22 -14.45
CA GLU A 83 0.69 -14.21 -14.24
C GLU A 83 1.15 -12.88 -13.64
N TYR A 84 0.60 -11.77 -14.12
CA TYR A 84 0.93 -10.43 -13.64
C TYR A 84 0.62 -10.26 -12.15
N LEU A 85 -0.58 -10.65 -11.71
CA LEU A 85 -1.00 -10.53 -10.32
C LEU A 85 -0.29 -11.51 -9.39
N LYS A 86 -0.06 -12.76 -9.82
CA LYS A 86 0.72 -13.73 -9.05
C LYS A 86 2.16 -13.25 -8.85
N TYR A 87 2.80 -12.79 -9.92
CA TYR A 87 4.17 -12.26 -9.84
C TYR A 87 4.26 -11.04 -8.91
N MET A 88 3.24 -10.18 -8.91
CA MET A 88 3.17 -9.05 -7.98
C MET A 88 3.10 -9.50 -6.52
N VAL A 89 2.23 -10.46 -6.21
CA VAL A 89 2.10 -11.01 -4.85
C VAL A 89 3.42 -11.66 -4.40
N ASP A 90 4.08 -12.42 -5.28
CA ASP A 90 5.36 -13.05 -4.97
C ASP A 90 6.44 -12.01 -4.73
N MET A 91 6.53 -10.99 -5.57
CA MET A 91 7.50 -9.90 -5.43
C MET A 91 7.30 -9.10 -4.12
N LEU A 92 6.05 -8.87 -3.70
CA LEU A 92 5.76 -8.25 -2.40
C LEU A 92 6.19 -9.16 -1.24
N ARG A 93 5.94 -10.46 -1.33
CA ARG A 93 6.36 -11.44 -0.30
C ARG A 93 7.88 -11.53 -0.17
N GLU A 94 8.59 -11.57 -1.30
CA GLU A 94 10.06 -11.62 -1.35
C GLU A 94 10.69 -10.38 -0.72
N ARG A 95 9.98 -9.25 -0.70
CA ARG A 95 10.44 -7.97 -0.14
C ARG A 95 9.86 -7.66 1.24
N ASP A 96 9.35 -8.68 1.96
CA ASP A 96 8.71 -8.51 3.28
C ASP A 96 7.58 -7.46 3.31
N ALA A 97 6.95 -7.23 2.15
CA ALA A 97 5.89 -6.26 1.94
C ALA A 97 4.50 -6.89 1.75
N GLY A 98 4.29 -8.10 2.28
CA GLY A 98 3.01 -8.82 2.21
C GLY A 98 1.85 -8.12 2.94
N HIS A 99 2.13 -7.05 3.66
CA HIS A 99 1.11 -6.19 4.27
C HIS A 99 0.42 -5.29 3.25
N ILE A 100 1.07 -4.97 2.13
CA ILE A 100 0.48 -4.15 1.05
C ILE A 100 -0.61 -4.95 0.35
N ARG A 101 -1.84 -4.48 0.41
CA ARG A 101 -3.00 -5.17 -0.15
C ARG A 101 -3.11 -4.93 -1.65
N VAL A 102 -3.31 -6.00 -2.42
CA VAL A 102 -3.43 -5.93 -3.89
C VAL A 102 -4.90 -6.05 -4.28
N PHE A 103 -5.42 -5.02 -4.92
CA PHE A 103 -6.76 -4.95 -5.48
C PHE A 103 -6.70 -4.87 -7.00
N ALA A 104 -7.60 -5.54 -7.69
CA ALA A 104 -7.65 -5.49 -9.15
C ALA A 104 -9.08 -5.42 -9.69
N GLY A 105 -9.19 -4.90 -10.91
CA GLY A 105 -10.38 -4.96 -11.74
C GLY A 105 -9.97 -5.06 -13.21
N GLY A 106 -10.79 -5.69 -14.04
CA GLY A 106 -10.42 -5.89 -15.45
C GLY A 106 -11.63 -6.09 -16.35
N GLY A 107 -12.76 -5.54 -15.96
CA GLY A 107 -14.00 -5.74 -16.68
C GLY A 107 -14.38 -7.23 -16.76
N GLY A 108 -14.85 -7.67 -17.90
CA GLY A 108 -15.23 -9.09 -18.11
C GLY A 108 -14.07 -9.99 -18.58
N THR A 109 -12.83 -9.51 -18.58
CA THR A 109 -11.67 -10.32 -19.03
C THR A 109 -11.20 -11.30 -17.96
N ILE A 110 -11.45 -11.02 -16.68
CA ILE A 110 -11.11 -11.90 -15.55
C ILE A 110 -12.32 -12.76 -15.23
N THR A 111 -12.18 -14.07 -15.40
CA THR A 111 -13.27 -15.02 -15.15
C THR A 111 -13.49 -15.25 -13.65
N PRO A 112 -14.70 -15.70 -13.22
CA PRO A 112 -14.95 -16.03 -11.82
C PRO A 112 -14.03 -17.12 -11.24
N GLU A 113 -13.56 -18.03 -12.08
CA GLU A 113 -12.60 -19.08 -11.74
C GLU A 113 -11.22 -18.46 -11.40
N GLU A 114 -10.74 -17.58 -12.26
CA GLU A 114 -9.47 -16.86 -12.09
C GLU A 114 -9.52 -15.93 -10.87
N ILE A 115 -10.66 -15.27 -10.61
CA ILE A 115 -10.85 -14.47 -9.40
C ILE A 115 -10.62 -15.32 -8.15
N ARG A 116 -11.28 -16.49 -8.05
CA ARG A 116 -11.10 -17.38 -6.89
C ARG A 116 -9.66 -17.88 -6.76
N GLU A 117 -9.02 -18.20 -7.87
CA GLU A 117 -7.61 -18.62 -7.89
C GLU A 117 -6.69 -17.53 -7.39
N LEU A 118 -6.84 -16.30 -7.87
CA LEU A 118 -5.99 -15.16 -7.53
C LEU A 118 -6.20 -14.69 -6.09
N GLU A 119 -7.44 -14.64 -5.62
CA GLU A 119 -7.74 -14.33 -4.22
C GLU A 119 -7.18 -15.40 -3.27
N ALA A 120 -7.28 -16.68 -3.62
CA ALA A 120 -6.64 -17.76 -2.86
C ALA A 120 -5.11 -17.70 -2.91
N TYR A 121 -4.52 -17.13 -3.95
CA TYR A 121 -3.08 -16.94 -4.09
C TYR A 121 -2.55 -15.79 -3.22
N GLY A 122 -3.37 -14.79 -2.93
CA GLY A 122 -2.99 -13.66 -2.06
C GLY A 122 -3.33 -12.28 -2.62
N VAL A 123 -4.06 -12.19 -3.71
CA VAL A 123 -4.71 -10.94 -4.12
C VAL A 123 -5.86 -10.69 -3.14
N GLU A 124 -5.94 -9.50 -2.56
CA GLU A 124 -6.94 -9.18 -1.54
C GLU A 124 -8.36 -9.25 -2.10
N ARG A 125 -8.59 -8.61 -3.24
CA ARG A 125 -9.90 -8.60 -3.89
C ARG A 125 -9.79 -8.26 -5.37
N ILE A 126 -10.59 -8.98 -6.18
CA ILE A 126 -10.79 -8.64 -7.60
C ILE A 126 -12.27 -8.28 -7.81
N TYR A 127 -12.50 -7.06 -8.30
CA TYR A 127 -13.84 -6.56 -8.57
C TYR A 127 -14.27 -6.86 -10.00
N HIS A 128 -15.25 -7.74 -10.12
CA HIS A 128 -15.90 -8.02 -11.39
C HIS A 128 -16.95 -6.93 -11.71
N PRO A 129 -17.29 -6.63 -12.97
CA PRO A 129 -18.32 -5.65 -13.33
C PRO A 129 -19.67 -5.87 -12.64
N ASN A 130 -20.02 -7.12 -12.36
CA ASN A 130 -21.22 -7.48 -11.63
C ASN A 130 -21.23 -6.96 -10.19
N ASP A 131 -20.06 -6.79 -9.55
CA ASP A 131 -19.96 -6.24 -8.21
C ASP A 131 -20.32 -4.75 -8.25
N GLY A 132 -19.77 -4.00 -9.22
CA GLY A 132 -20.12 -2.60 -9.42
C GLY A 132 -21.60 -2.37 -9.77
N MET A 133 -22.24 -3.33 -10.46
CA MET A 133 -23.70 -3.26 -10.72
C MET A 133 -24.54 -3.55 -9.49
N LYS A 134 -24.08 -4.38 -8.57
CA LYS A 134 -24.83 -4.77 -7.35
C LYS A 134 -24.67 -3.77 -6.24
N MET A 135 -23.46 -3.33 -5.96
CA MET A 135 -23.14 -2.47 -4.82
C MET A 135 -22.91 -1.01 -5.21
N GLY A 136 -22.68 -0.72 -6.50
CA GLY A 136 -22.29 0.61 -6.95
C GLY A 136 -20.79 0.89 -6.80
N LEU A 137 -20.31 1.91 -7.54
CA LEU A 137 -18.89 2.25 -7.55
C LEU A 137 -18.39 2.83 -6.22
N VAL A 138 -19.23 3.58 -5.53
CA VAL A 138 -18.87 4.21 -4.25
C VAL A 138 -18.66 3.16 -3.17
N GLU A 139 -19.63 2.27 -2.97
CA GLU A 139 -19.53 1.18 -1.98
C GLU A 139 -18.38 0.23 -2.29
N MET A 140 -18.10 -0.01 -3.58
CA MET A 140 -16.94 -0.82 -4.00
C MET A 140 -15.62 -0.17 -3.56
N ILE A 141 -15.49 1.14 -3.66
CA ILE A 141 -14.30 1.85 -3.23
C ILE A 141 -14.23 1.95 -1.70
N GLU A 142 -15.35 2.08 -1.01
CA GLU A 142 -15.40 2.00 0.44
C GLU A 142 -14.89 0.64 0.95
N ASP A 143 -15.25 -0.47 0.27
CA ASP A 143 -14.72 -1.81 0.56
C ASP A 143 -13.20 -1.88 0.34
N VAL A 144 -12.66 -1.29 -0.76
CA VAL A 144 -11.21 -1.21 -1.01
C VAL A 144 -10.48 -0.49 0.12
N VAL A 145 -10.98 0.67 0.52
CA VAL A 145 -10.35 1.51 1.56
C VAL A 145 -10.44 0.83 2.92
N ALA A 146 -11.57 0.23 3.27
CA ALA A 146 -11.74 -0.50 4.53
C ALA A 146 -10.76 -1.69 4.65
N ARG A 147 -10.64 -2.52 3.61
CA ARG A 147 -9.71 -3.66 3.60
C ARG A 147 -8.24 -3.24 3.67
N ALA A 148 -7.86 -2.14 3.03
CA ALA A 148 -6.51 -1.60 3.16
C ALA A 148 -6.24 -1.11 4.58
N GLY A 149 -7.22 -0.48 5.24
CA GLY A 149 -7.16 -0.06 6.64
C GLY A 149 -6.93 -1.23 7.60
N GLU A 150 -7.67 -2.33 7.43
CA GLU A 150 -7.46 -3.57 8.20
C GLU A 150 -6.05 -4.13 8.03
N GLY A 151 -5.48 -4.00 6.83
CA GLY A 151 -4.10 -4.38 6.54
C GLY A 151 -3.09 -3.58 7.35
N ARG A 152 -3.28 -2.25 7.45
CA ARG A 152 -2.45 -1.35 8.25
C ARG A 152 -2.53 -1.66 9.74
N GLU A 153 -3.71 -1.89 10.30
CA GLU A 153 -3.89 -2.24 11.70
C GLU A 153 -3.17 -3.55 12.07
N ASN A 154 -3.27 -4.56 11.21
CA ASN A 154 -2.56 -5.83 11.39
C ASN A 154 -1.03 -5.66 11.34
N ARG A 155 -0.52 -4.76 10.51
CA ARG A 155 0.91 -4.38 10.46
C ARG A 155 1.37 -3.76 11.77
N GLY A 156 0.60 -2.83 12.33
CA GLY A 156 0.91 -2.20 13.62
C GLY A 156 0.99 -3.23 14.76
N GLN A 157 0.04 -4.15 14.84
CA GLN A 157 0.04 -5.22 15.84
C GLN A 157 1.21 -6.19 15.68
N SER A 158 1.58 -6.54 14.46
CA SER A 158 2.74 -7.42 14.18
C SER A 158 4.07 -6.76 14.60
N ARG A 159 4.24 -5.46 14.37
CA ARG A 159 5.43 -4.70 14.80
C ARG A 159 5.54 -4.65 16.32
N LEU A 160 4.44 -4.41 17.02
CA LEU A 160 4.42 -4.40 18.50
C LEU A 160 4.72 -5.78 19.13
N SER A 161 4.31 -6.88 18.48
CA SER A 161 4.59 -8.23 18.94
C SER A 161 6.02 -8.70 18.64
N SER A 162 6.66 -8.20 17.59
CA SER A 162 8.04 -8.53 17.21
C SER A 162 9.09 -7.71 17.95
N SER A 163 8.74 -6.58 18.56
CA SER A 163 9.67 -5.78 19.38
C SER A 163 10.15 -6.51 20.65
N ASN A 164 9.55 -7.66 20.99
CA ASN A 164 9.99 -8.53 22.10
C ASN A 164 10.87 -9.71 21.64
N ALA A 165 11.17 -9.86 20.35
CA ALA A 165 12.00 -10.93 19.82
C ALA A 165 13.05 -10.36 18.87
N SER A 166 14.31 -10.32 19.36
CA SER A 166 15.55 -10.03 18.64
C SER A 166 15.73 -8.60 18.08
N SER A 167 16.80 -8.00 18.56
CA SER A 167 17.45 -6.77 18.11
C SER A 167 18.04 -6.90 16.69
N ASP A 168 17.21 -6.94 15.69
CA ASP A 168 17.63 -6.73 14.31
C ASP A 168 16.74 -5.62 13.74
N PRO A 169 17.19 -4.33 13.77
CA PRO A 169 16.39 -3.20 13.27
C PRO A 169 16.25 -3.21 11.75
N ASP A 170 17.02 -4.05 11.07
CA ASP A 170 17.15 -4.08 9.63
C ASP A 170 16.69 -5.43 9.07
N GLY A 171 15.39 -5.66 8.93
CA GLY A 171 14.84 -6.72 8.08
C GLY A 171 15.22 -6.56 6.58
N LEU A 172 16.32 -5.86 6.32
CA LEU A 172 16.87 -5.50 5.01
C LEU A 172 17.82 -6.54 4.42
N SER A 173 18.03 -7.69 5.08
CA SER A 173 19.14 -8.58 4.73
C SER A 173 18.94 -9.48 3.51
N LYS A 174 17.87 -9.33 2.72
CA LYS A 174 17.59 -10.24 1.58
C LYS A 174 17.05 -9.62 0.31
N VAL A 175 17.12 -8.31 0.10
CA VAL A 175 16.49 -7.71 -1.09
C VAL A 175 17.49 -6.89 -1.90
N ASP A 176 17.53 -7.20 -3.18
CA ASP A 176 18.20 -6.53 -4.29
C ASP A 176 19.63 -5.95 -4.03
N SER A 177 20.54 -6.33 -4.90
CA SER A 177 21.94 -5.89 -4.94
C SER A 177 22.16 -4.43 -5.37
N ASP A 178 21.09 -3.62 -5.52
CA ASP A 178 21.19 -2.20 -5.79
C ASP A 178 21.16 -1.39 -4.48
N PRO A 179 22.32 -0.84 -4.03
CA PRO A 179 22.40 -0.06 -2.80
C PRO A 179 21.54 1.21 -2.81
N GLY A 180 21.28 1.79 -3.98
CA GLY A 180 20.44 2.99 -4.14
C GLY A 180 19.00 2.71 -3.80
N PHE A 181 18.46 1.61 -4.34
CA PHE A 181 17.08 1.20 -4.12
C PHE A 181 16.77 0.81 -2.66
N GLN A 182 17.73 0.16 -1.99
CA GLN A 182 17.62 -0.18 -0.57
C GLN A 182 17.54 1.08 0.32
N ASN A 183 18.35 2.07 0.02
CA ASN A 183 18.34 3.34 0.75
C ASN A 183 17.01 4.09 0.59
N GLU A 184 16.43 4.10 -0.61
CA GLU A 184 15.15 4.76 -0.89
C GLU A 184 13.99 4.10 -0.11
N ILE A 185 13.95 2.75 -0.06
CA ILE A 185 12.95 2.01 0.72
C ILE A 185 13.13 2.29 2.22
N ALA A 186 14.37 2.27 2.72
CA ALA A 186 14.64 2.53 4.12
C ALA A 186 14.20 3.94 4.52
N ILE A 187 14.50 4.94 3.69
CA ILE A 187 14.08 6.33 3.91
C ILE A 187 12.55 6.44 3.91
N GLY A 188 11.86 5.85 2.93
CA GLY A 188 10.41 5.87 2.86
C GLY A 188 9.75 5.28 4.11
N ARG A 189 10.23 4.13 4.58
CA ARG A 189 9.74 3.47 5.81
C ARG A 189 9.97 4.32 7.07
N VAL A 190 11.14 4.96 7.18
CA VAL A 190 11.45 5.85 8.31
C VAL A 190 10.55 7.08 8.30
N LEU A 191 10.34 7.69 7.14
CA LEU A 191 9.47 8.85 7.00
C LEU A 191 8.02 8.51 7.35
N SER A 192 7.50 7.39 6.86
CA SER A 192 6.15 6.91 7.19
C SER A 192 5.98 6.66 8.70
N ALA A 193 6.94 5.98 9.31
CA ALA A 193 6.90 5.70 10.74
C ALA A 193 7.01 6.97 11.60
N LEU A 194 7.69 8.03 11.09
CA LEU A 194 7.71 9.35 11.72
C LEU A 194 6.35 10.06 11.61
N GLU A 195 5.68 9.96 10.46
CA GLU A 195 4.33 10.50 10.24
C GLU A 195 3.29 9.80 11.12
N ASP A 196 3.39 8.48 11.25
CA ASP A 196 2.49 7.67 12.07
C ASP A 196 2.74 7.81 13.58
N GLY A 197 3.83 8.48 13.98
CA GLY A 197 4.18 8.69 15.40
C GLY A 197 4.72 7.43 16.08
N ASP A 198 5.18 6.45 15.32
CA ASP A 198 5.69 5.16 15.81
C ASP A 198 7.02 5.27 16.58
N TYR A 199 7.73 6.42 16.45
CA TYR A 199 8.98 6.67 17.16
C TYR A 199 8.77 7.40 18.48
N GLY A 200 9.25 6.82 19.57
CA GLY A 200 9.31 7.50 20.87
C GLY A 200 10.40 8.58 20.91
N ASP A 201 10.28 9.54 21.87
CA ASP A 201 11.21 10.66 22.02
C ASP A 201 12.69 10.24 22.13
N ALA A 202 12.97 9.08 22.72
CA ALA A 202 14.32 8.53 22.85
C ALA A 202 14.90 8.10 21.49
N GLU A 203 14.10 7.50 20.65
CA GLU A 203 14.44 7.05 19.31
C GLU A 203 14.63 8.21 18.34
N LEU A 204 13.74 9.21 18.38
CA LEU A 204 13.87 10.45 17.63
C LEU A 204 15.16 11.21 18.01
N SER A 205 15.54 11.18 19.29
CA SER A 205 16.77 11.81 19.78
C SER A 205 18.03 11.08 19.28
N ARG A 206 17.94 9.76 19.10
CA ARG A 206 19.03 8.94 18.52
C ARG A 206 19.19 9.24 17.03
N LEU A 207 18.10 9.20 16.27
CA LEU A 207 18.12 9.52 14.84
C LEU A 207 18.69 10.91 14.55
N ARG A 208 18.34 11.93 15.37
CA ARG A 208 18.89 13.30 15.25
C ARG A 208 20.40 13.41 15.49
N LYS A 209 21.01 12.44 16.15
CA LYS A 209 22.46 12.43 16.42
C LYS A 209 23.26 11.68 15.35
N GLU A 210 22.60 10.79 14.58
CA GLU A 210 23.20 10.00 13.53
C GLU A 210 23.15 10.71 12.16
N TRP A 211 22.35 11.76 12.03
CA TRP A 211 22.25 12.65 10.85
C TRP A 211 22.90 14.00 11.13
#